data_69908bd287f23bd4ed6af8629f193aba
#
_entry.id   69908bd287f23bd4ed6af8629f193aba
#
_cell.length_a   1.000
_cell.length_b   1.000
_cell.length_c   1.000
_cell.angle_alpha   90.00
_cell.angle_beta   90.00
_cell.angle_gamma   90.00
#
_symmetry.space_group_name_H-M   'P 1'
#
loop_
_entity.id
_entity.type
_entity.pdbx_description
1 polymer ?
#
loop_
_entity_poly.entity_id
_entity_poly.type
_entity_poly.pdbx_seq_one_letter_code
_entity_poly.pdbx_strand_id
1 'polypeptide(L)'
;VRVAKDLRTVHRFNGYIHLKSIPGASRELVNEAGLYADRLSVNVEIPKEENLKLLAPEKDHKSVYAPMRYIQQGVLESSEERKKHRHAPRFAPAGQSTQMIVGATAETDKDILFLSSALYKGPTMRRVYYSGYISVNTYDTRLPALKQPPLVRENRLYQADWLMRFYQFKVEEIVDDAYPDLDLEIDPK
;
A
#
# COMPACT_ATOMS: atom_id res chain seq x y z
N VAL A 1 10.80 -7.20 -13.40
CA VAL A 1 11.91 -7.85 -12.68
C VAL A 1 13.19 -7.77 -13.50
N ARG A 2 13.20 -8.22 -14.78
CA ARG A 2 14.40 -8.26 -15.63
C ARG A 2 15.19 -6.94 -15.64
N VAL A 3 14.53 -5.80 -15.91
CA VAL A 3 15.18 -4.47 -15.91
C VAL A 3 15.88 -4.16 -14.57
N ALA A 4 15.23 -4.46 -13.44
CA ALA A 4 15.83 -4.23 -12.12
C ALA A 4 17.06 -5.12 -11.89
N LYS A 5 17.00 -6.37 -12.34
CA LYS A 5 18.15 -7.29 -12.33
C LYS A 5 19.30 -6.75 -13.16
N ASP A 6 19.05 -6.35 -14.41
CA ASP A 6 20.08 -5.81 -15.29
C ASP A 6 20.71 -4.52 -14.72
N LEU A 7 19.88 -3.62 -14.16
CA LEU A 7 20.37 -2.44 -13.45
C LEU A 7 21.37 -2.80 -12.34
N ARG A 8 21.06 -3.81 -11.51
CA ARG A 8 21.92 -4.23 -10.40
C ARG A 8 23.16 -5.00 -10.86
N THR A 9 23.01 -5.94 -11.80
CA THR A 9 24.07 -6.90 -12.15
C THR A 9 24.96 -6.43 -13.27
N VAL A 10 24.42 -5.79 -14.30
CA VAL A 10 25.14 -5.29 -15.47
C VAL A 10 25.62 -3.87 -15.26
N HIS A 11 24.68 -2.98 -14.91
CA HIS A 11 24.94 -1.54 -14.79
C HIS A 11 25.47 -1.10 -13.41
N ARG A 12 25.49 -2.01 -12.42
CA ARG A 12 25.93 -1.74 -11.03
C ARG A 12 25.25 -0.52 -10.41
N PHE A 13 23.98 -0.30 -10.77
CA PHE A 13 23.20 0.83 -10.27
C PHE A 13 22.93 0.70 -8.77
N ASN A 14 23.43 1.66 -7.98
CA ASN A 14 23.29 1.69 -6.52
C ASN A 14 22.15 2.59 -6.02
N GLY A 15 21.38 3.22 -6.93
CA GLY A 15 20.22 4.03 -6.56
C GLY A 15 19.05 3.18 -6.07
N TYR A 16 18.03 3.85 -5.54
CA TYR A 16 16.84 3.21 -5.00
C TYR A 16 15.95 2.63 -6.09
N ILE A 17 15.58 1.36 -5.96
CA ILE A 17 14.64 0.66 -6.86
C ILE A 17 13.40 0.27 -6.08
N HIS A 18 12.25 0.78 -6.50
CA HIS A 18 10.94 0.36 -6.03
C HIS A 18 10.21 -0.36 -7.17
N LEU A 19 9.81 -1.60 -6.93
CA LEU A 19 9.00 -2.36 -7.87
C LEU A 19 7.58 -2.54 -7.34
N LYS A 20 6.60 -2.28 -8.21
CA LYS A 20 5.20 -2.62 -7.96
C LYS A 20 4.93 -4.03 -8.47
N SER A 21 4.50 -4.91 -7.58
CA SER A 21 3.98 -6.23 -7.92
C SER A 21 2.49 -6.11 -8.28
N ILE A 22 2.05 -6.89 -9.24
CA ILE A 22 0.64 -6.96 -9.59
C ILE A 22 -0.10 -7.95 -8.68
N PRO A 23 -1.41 -7.80 -8.45
CA PRO A 23 -2.24 -8.84 -7.86
C PRO A 23 -2.08 -10.16 -8.61
N GLY A 24 -2.02 -11.28 -7.90
CA GLY A 24 -1.84 -12.60 -8.51
C GLY A 24 -0.41 -12.92 -9.00
N ALA A 25 0.58 -12.04 -8.76
CA ALA A 25 1.97 -12.34 -9.08
C ALA A 25 2.43 -13.63 -8.40
N SER A 26 3.15 -14.48 -9.16
CA SER A 26 3.66 -15.73 -8.62
C SER A 26 4.73 -15.51 -7.56
N ARG A 27 4.88 -16.48 -6.66
CA ARG A 27 5.88 -16.43 -5.59
C ARG A 27 7.29 -16.29 -6.14
N GLU A 28 7.58 -16.97 -7.25
CA GLU A 28 8.89 -16.96 -7.90
C GLU A 28 9.24 -15.54 -8.40
N LEU A 29 8.30 -14.87 -9.06
CA LEU A 29 8.50 -13.51 -9.56
C LEU A 29 8.67 -12.51 -8.43
N VAL A 30 7.90 -12.67 -7.35
CA VAL A 30 8.03 -11.82 -6.15
C VAL A 30 9.39 -12.05 -5.49
N ASN A 31 9.83 -13.31 -5.38
CA ASN A 31 11.13 -13.65 -4.80
C ASN A 31 12.28 -13.10 -5.65
N GLU A 32 12.23 -13.25 -6.97
CA GLU A 32 13.26 -12.66 -7.84
C GLU A 32 13.25 -11.12 -7.73
N ALA A 33 12.07 -10.48 -7.73
CA ALA A 33 11.97 -9.03 -7.59
C ALA A 33 12.60 -8.51 -6.28
N GLY A 34 12.37 -9.22 -5.17
CA GLY A 34 12.88 -8.83 -3.86
C GLY A 34 14.40 -8.84 -3.74
N LEU A 35 15.10 -9.64 -4.54
CA LEU A 35 16.57 -9.66 -4.58
C LEU A 35 17.17 -8.41 -5.23
N TYR A 36 16.44 -7.73 -6.10
CA TYR A 36 16.95 -6.60 -6.88
C TYR A 36 16.31 -5.25 -6.52
N ALA A 37 15.16 -5.26 -5.85
CA ALA A 37 14.48 -4.06 -5.39
C ALA A 37 14.82 -3.74 -3.94
N ASP A 38 14.86 -2.44 -3.62
CA ASP A 38 14.94 -1.98 -2.23
C ASP A 38 13.58 -2.09 -1.55
N ARG A 39 12.49 -1.83 -2.28
CA ARG A 39 11.12 -1.93 -1.80
C ARG A 39 10.23 -2.60 -2.84
N LEU A 40 9.30 -3.42 -2.35
CA LEU A 40 8.21 -3.95 -3.14
C LEU A 40 6.88 -3.33 -2.68
N SER A 41 5.94 -3.19 -3.61
CA SER A 41 4.56 -2.80 -3.26
C SER A 41 3.54 -3.66 -3.98
N VAL A 42 2.42 -3.88 -3.32
CA VAL A 42 1.19 -4.41 -3.91
C VAL A 42 0.08 -3.47 -3.48
N ASN A 43 -0.63 -2.88 -4.43
CA ASN A 43 -1.67 -1.93 -4.09
C ASN A 43 -2.97 -2.67 -3.72
N VAL A 44 -3.57 -2.29 -2.60
CA VAL A 44 -4.93 -2.73 -2.23
C VAL A 44 -5.96 -2.10 -3.15
N GLU A 45 -5.72 -0.88 -3.59
CA GLU A 45 -6.56 -0.01 -4.42
C GLU A 45 -7.85 0.38 -3.69
N ILE A 46 -8.75 -0.56 -3.41
CA ILE A 46 -10.05 -0.33 -2.77
C ILE A 46 -10.13 -1.11 -1.45
N PRO A 47 -10.43 -0.45 -0.32
CA PRO A 47 -10.45 -1.07 1.01
C PRO A 47 -11.43 -2.23 1.17
N LYS A 48 -12.64 -2.10 0.62
CA LYS A 48 -13.69 -3.14 0.72
C LYS A 48 -13.69 -4.04 -0.51
N GLU A 49 -13.69 -5.36 -0.29
CA GLU A 49 -13.63 -6.34 -1.39
C GLU A 49 -14.84 -6.26 -2.32
N GLU A 50 -16.02 -5.98 -1.77
CA GLU A 50 -17.25 -5.79 -2.55
C GLU A 50 -17.12 -4.65 -3.56
N ASN A 51 -16.55 -3.52 -3.14
CA ASN A 51 -16.31 -2.35 -3.99
C ASN A 51 -15.16 -2.60 -4.97
N LEU A 52 -14.13 -3.34 -4.56
CA LEU A 52 -13.06 -3.78 -5.46
C LEU A 52 -13.64 -4.63 -6.59
N LYS A 53 -14.48 -5.61 -6.28
CA LYS A 53 -15.12 -6.48 -7.28
C LYS A 53 -16.11 -5.73 -8.18
N LEU A 54 -16.78 -4.71 -7.66
CA LEU A 54 -17.65 -3.86 -8.46
C LEU A 54 -16.87 -3.13 -9.57
N LEU A 55 -15.70 -2.61 -9.25
CA LEU A 55 -14.87 -1.83 -10.18
C LEU A 55 -13.94 -2.70 -11.04
N ALA A 56 -13.42 -3.77 -10.47
CA ALA A 56 -12.44 -4.69 -11.08
C ALA A 56 -12.82 -6.14 -10.76
N PRO A 57 -13.85 -6.71 -11.44
CA PRO A 57 -14.38 -8.05 -11.14
C PRO A 57 -13.33 -9.17 -11.19
N GLU A 58 -12.26 -8.97 -11.97
CA GLU A 58 -11.13 -9.90 -12.11
C GLU A 58 -10.19 -9.90 -10.89
N LYS A 59 -10.35 -8.95 -9.95
CA LYS A 59 -9.50 -8.82 -8.76
C LYS A 59 -10.28 -9.25 -7.52
N ASP A 60 -9.56 -9.80 -6.57
CA ASP A 60 -10.03 -10.05 -5.21
C ASP A 60 -8.93 -9.72 -4.18
N HIS A 61 -9.31 -9.56 -2.94
CA HIS A 61 -8.36 -9.29 -1.86
C HIS A 61 -7.35 -10.44 -1.66
N LYS A 62 -7.75 -11.69 -1.98
CA LYS A 62 -6.85 -12.85 -1.89
C LYS A 62 -5.67 -12.70 -2.85
N SER A 63 -5.92 -12.28 -4.09
CA SER A 63 -4.88 -12.04 -5.11
C SER A 63 -3.96 -10.88 -4.76
N VAL A 64 -4.45 -9.90 -4.00
CA VAL A 64 -3.67 -8.75 -3.48
C VAL A 64 -2.81 -9.18 -2.28
N TYR A 65 -3.43 -9.83 -1.29
CA TYR A 65 -2.72 -10.17 -0.05
C TYR A 65 -1.74 -11.35 -0.19
N ALA A 66 -1.92 -12.24 -1.18
CA ALA A 66 -0.98 -13.34 -1.39
C ALA A 66 0.44 -12.84 -1.70
N PRO A 67 0.67 -11.96 -2.71
CA PRO A 67 2.00 -11.39 -2.93
C PRO A 67 2.53 -10.57 -1.74
N MET A 68 1.65 -9.86 -1.00
CA MET A 68 2.08 -9.15 0.22
C MET A 68 2.67 -10.11 1.27
N ARG A 69 2.06 -11.29 1.45
CA ARG A 69 2.60 -12.33 2.34
C ARG A 69 3.93 -12.89 1.85
N TYR A 70 4.10 -13.09 0.54
CA TYR A 70 5.38 -13.53 -0.02
C TYR A 70 6.49 -12.51 0.24
N ILE A 71 6.19 -11.21 0.05
CA ILE A 71 7.14 -10.13 0.36
C ILE A 71 7.48 -10.13 1.83
N GLN A 72 6.48 -10.22 2.71
CA GLN A 72 6.70 -10.26 4.16
C GLN A 72 7.60 -11.43 4.55
N GLN A 73 7.32 -12.62 4.06
CA GLN A 73 8.11 -13.81 4.33
C GLN A 73 9.56 -13.63 3.86
N GLY A 74 9.78 -13.19 2.62
CA GLY A 74 11.12 -12.99 2.08
C GLY A 74 11.93 -11.95 2.86
N VAL A 75 11.30 -10.84 3.30
CA VAL A 75 11.97 -9.82 4.14
C VAL A 75 12.38 -10.40 5.50
N LEU A 76 11.49 -11.17 6.15
CA LEU A 76 11.77 -11.77 7.44
C LEU A 76 12.85 -12.84 7.35
N GLU A 77 12.73 -13.77 6.39
CA GLU A 77 13.73 -14.81 6.15
C GLU A 77 15.12 -14.21 5.86
N SER A 78 15.20 -13.23 4.97
CA SER A 78 16.46 -12.53 4.69
C SER A 78 17.02 -11.83 5.92
N SER A 79 16.18 -11.23 6.75
CA SER A 79 16.61 -10.58 7.99
C SER A 79 17.22 -11.58 8.98
N GLU A 80 16.57 -12.73 9.17
CA GLU A 80 17.08 -13.79 10.07
C GLU A 80 18.35 -14.45 9.52
N GLU A 81 18.41 -14.70 8.21
CA GLU A 81 19.59 -15.27 7.58
C GLU A 81 20.80 -14.34 7.70
N ARG A 82 20.60 -13.03 7.56
CA ARG A 82 21.67 -12.03 7.70
C ARG A 82 22.17 -11.84 9.13
N LYS A 83 21.39 -12.22 10.14
CA LYS A 83 21.90 -12.29 11.53
C LYS A 83 22.94 -13.41 11.67
N LYS A 84 22.76 -14.52 10.94
CA LYS A 84 23.69 -15.68 10.95
C LYS A 84 24.84 -15.49 9.97
N HIS A 85 24.57 -14.95 8.79
CA HIS A 85 25.49 -14.82 7.67
C HIS A 85 25.48 -13.40 7.12
N ARG A 86 26.45 -12.57 7.53
CA ARG A 86 26.53 -11.14 7.17
C ARG A 86 26.43 -10.85 5.67
N HIS A 87 26.91 -11.78 4.84
CA HIS A 87 26.94 -11.63 3.37
C HIS A 87 25.71 -12.25 2.67
N ALA A 88 24.74 -12.79 3.42
CA ALA A 88 23.52 -13.29 2.81
C ALA A 88 22.80 -12.19 2.01
N PRO A 89 22.17 -12.52 0.87
CA PRO A 89 21.47 -11.55 0.03
C PRO A 89 20.42 -10.75 0.81
N ARG A 90 20.29 -9.46 0.48
CA ARG A 90 19.17 -8.66 0.97
C ARG A 90 17.95 -8.93 0.14
N PHE A 91 16.81 -8.92 0.79
CA PHE A 91 15.50 -9.01 0.13
C PHE A 91 14.67 -7.80 0.52
N ALA A 92 14.34 -6.94 -0.46
CA ALA A 92 13.54 -5.72 -0.27
C ALA A 92 13.80 -5.02 1.09
N PRO A 93 15.04 -4.56 1.36
CA PRO A 93 15.46 -4.13 2.70
C PRO A 93 14.69 -2.91 3.22
N ALA A 94 14.06 -2.12 2.34
CA ALA A 94 13.17 -1.04 2.72
C ALA A 94 11.72 -1.49 2.96
N GLY A 95 11.47 -2.83 2.98
CA GLY A 95 10.17 -3.42 3.26
C GLY A 95 9.16 -3.26 2.14
N GLN A 96 7.88 -3.31 2.50
CA GLN A 96 6.78 -3.18 1.55
C GLN A 96 5.92 -1.94 1.78
N SER A 97 5.21 -1.55 0.75
CA SER A 97 4.21 -0.49 0.80
C SER A 97 2.96 -0.90 0.01
N THR A 98 1.88 -0.17 0.22
CA THR A 98 0.63 -0.30 -0.51
C THR A 98 0.05 1.07 -0.83
N GLN A 99 -0.98 1.12 -1.67
CA GLN A 99 -1.72 2.33 -2.00
C GLN A 99 -3.21 2.03 -2.01
N MET A 100 -4.01 2.99 -1.54
CA MET A 100 -5.46 3.02 -1.64
C MET A 100 -5.92 4.26 -2.41
N ILE A 101 -7.01 4.10 -3.17
CA ILE A 101 -7.66 5.18 -3.91
C ILE A 101 -8.72 5.79 -3.00
N VAL A 102 -8.73 7.09 -2.86
CA VAL A 102 -9.63 7.85 -2.00
C VAL A 102 -10.72 8.51 -2.83
N GLY A 103 -11.97 8.23 -2.51
CA GLY A 103 -13.12 8.87 -3.17
C GLY A 103 -13.55 8.24 -4.49
N ALA A 104 -13.05 7.05 -4.86
CA ALA A 104 -13.58 6.27 -5.97
C ALA A 104 -14.84 5.47 -5.59
N THR A 105 -14.98 5.16 -4.33
CA THR A 105 -16.04 4.35 -3.73
C THR A 105 -16.50 4.97 -2.41
N ALA A 106 -17.53 4.42 -1.81
CA ALA A 106 -18.22 5.00 -0.65
C ALA A 106 -17.57 4.69 0.71
N GLU A 107 -16.31 4.23 0.73
CA GLU A 107 -15.61 3.99 1.99
C GLU A 107 -15.41 5.30 2.76
N THR A 108 -15.65 5.20 4.06
CA THR A 108 -15.36 6.27 5.01
C THR A 108 -13.86 6.36 5.31
N ASP A 109 -13.41 7.48 5.86
CA ASP A 109 -12.01 7.61 6.31
C ASP A 109 -11.72 6.62 7.44
N LYS A 110 -12.74 6.30 8.26
CA LYS A 110 -12.66 5.24 9.27
C LYS A 110 -12.32 3.87 8.65
N ASP A 111 -13.00 3.45 7.58
CA ASP A 111 -12.71 2.19 6.88
C ASP A 111 -11.25 2.16 6.39
N ILE A 112 -10.79 3.27 5.80
CA ILE A 112 -9.44 3.42 5.25
C ILE A 112 -8.38 3.35 6.37
N LEU A 113 -8.60 4.07 7.47
CA LEU A 113 -7.66 4.15 8.59
C LEU A 113 -7.58 2.83 9.37
N PHE A 114 -8.71 2.12 9.57
CA PHE A 114 -8.71 0.79 10.19
C PHE A 114 -7.93 -0.22 9.36
N LEU A 115 -8.11 -0.22 8.04
CA LEU A 115 -7.32 -1.09 7.17
C LEU A 115 -5.83 -0.71 7.21
N SER A 116 -5.51 0.58 7.18
CA SER A 116 -4.12 1.07 7.29
C SER A 116 -3.48 0.63 8.60
N SER A 117 -4.19 0.79 9.72
CA SER A 117 -3.75 0.34 11.05
C SER A 117 -3.51 -1.17 11.08
N ALA A 118 -4.42 -1.96 10.51
CA ALA A 118 -4.26 -3.42 10.42
C ALA A 118 -3.03 -3.82 9.58
N LEU A 119 -2.78 -3.13 8.47
CA LEU A 119 -1.61 -3.36 7.62
C LEU A 119 -0.29 -3.00 8.34
N TYR A 120 -0.26 -1.92 9.12
CA TYR A 120 0.92 -1.53 9.90
C TYR A 120 1.27 -2.47 11.05
N LYS A 121 0.33 -3.30 11.52
CA LYS A 121 0.65 -4.39 12.46
C LYS A 121 1.57 -5.45 11.83
N GLY A 122 1.60 -5.52 10.49
CA GLY A 122 2.54 -6.38 9.77
C GLY A 122 3.97 -5.83 9.88
N PRO A 123 4.96 -6.67 10.23
CA PRO A 123 6.33 -6.21 10.57
C PRO A 123 7.09 -5.59 9.39
N THR A 124 6.63 -5.77 8.17
CA THR A 124 7.30 -5.33 6.95
C THR A 124 6.59 -4.19 6.22
N MET A 125 5.33 -3.86 6.60
CA MET A 125 4.61 -2.73 6.02
C MET A 125 5.23 -1.42 6.52
N ARG A 126 5.72 -0.61 5.58
CA ARG A 126 6.41 0.65 5.89
C ARG A 126 5.59 1.88 5.55
N ARG A 127 4.73 1.78 4.54
CA ARG A 127 3.93 2.91 4.08
C ARG A 127 2.63 2.46 3.43
N VAL A 128 1.55 3.10 3.81
CA VAL A 128 0.30 3.16 3.06
C VAL A 128 0.26 4.51 2.35
N TYR A 129 0.00 4.50 1.05
CA TYR A 129 -0.20 5.69 0.25
C TYR A 129 -1.69 5.89 0.01
N TYR A 130 -2.12 7.12 0.05
CA TYR A 130 -3.47 7.55 -0.29
C TYR A 130 -3.40 8.34 -1.58
N SER A 131 -4.29 8.09 -2.52
CA SER A 131 -4.33 8.79 -3.80
C SER A 131 -5.76 9.19 -4.10
N GLY A 132 -6.01 10.49 -4.19
CA GLY A 132 -7.31 11.01 -4.57
C GLY A 132 -7.72 10.51 -5.96
N TYR A 133 -8.95 10.01 -6.06
CA TYR A 133 -9.51 9.55 -7.32
C TYR A 133 -9.62 10.70 -8.33
N ILE A 134 -9.16 10.45 -9.55
CA ILE A 134 -9.28 11.37 -10.69
C ILE A 134 -10.27 10.79 -11.68
N SER A 135 -11.38 11.50 -11.91
CA SER A 135 -12.37 11.10 -12.90
C SER A 135 -11.83 11.34 -14.32
N VAL A 136 -11.49 10.29 -15.02
CA VAL A 136 -10.96 10.34 -16.41
C VAL A 136 -12.08 10.36 -17.42
N ASN A 137 -13.27 9.86 -17.05
CA ASN A 137 -14.45 9.83 -17.91
C ASN A 137 -15.72 9.92 -17.04
N THR A 138 -16.84 10.21 -17.66
CA THR A 138 -18.15 10.37 -17.03
C THR A 138 -19.16 9.31 -17.46
N TYR A 139 -18.76 8.37 -18.30
CA TYR A 139 -19.67 7.34 -18.82
C TYR A 139 -19.74 6.08 -17.93
N ASP A 140 -18.75 5.84 -17.10
CA ASP A 140 -18.78 4.74 -16.14
C ASP A 140 -19.55 5.15 -14.88
N THR A 141 -20.83 4.76 -14.83
CA THR A 141 -21.74 5.11 -13.73
C THR A 141 -21.40 4.42 -12.40
N ARG A 142 -20.47 3.47 -12.37
CA ARG A 142 -19.97 2.84 -11.15
C ARG A 142 -19.02 3.75 -10.37
N LEU A 143 -18.48 4.76 -11.04
CA LEU A 143 -17.51 5.71 -10.51
C LEU A 143 -18.14 7.09 -10.34
N PRO A 144 -17.78 7.84 -9.28
CA PRO A 144 -18.29 9.19 -9.10
C PRO A 144 -17.71 10.15 -10.15
N ALA A 145 -18.57 10.98 -10.75
CA ALA A 145 -18.16 12.05 -11.66
C ALA A 145 -17.64 13.25 -10.86
N LEU A 146 -16.43 13.18 -10.33
CA LEU A 146 -15.83 14.27 -9.58
C LEU A 146 -15.27 15.34 -10.52
N LYS A 147 -15.54 16.61 -10.23
CA LYS A 147 -14.95 17.76 -10.96
C LYS A 147 -13.46 17.91 -10.65
N GLN A 148 -13.06 17.57 -9.44
CA GLN A 148 -11.67 17.65 -8.95
C GLN A 148 -11.39 16.46 -8.03
N PRO A 149 -10.14 15.97 -7.98
CA PRO A 149 -9.75 14.93 -7.05
C PRO A 149 -9.88 15.44 -5.59
N PRO A 150 -10.20 14.56 -4.62
CA PRO A 150 -10.41 14.92 -3.22
C PRO A 150 -9.07 15.14 -2.49
N LEU A 151 -8.28 16.11 -2.92
CA LEU A 151 -6.91 16.34 -2.41
C LEU A 151 -6.88 16.74 -0.93
N VAL A 152 -7.88 17.48 -0.46
CA VAL A 152 -7.97 17.84 0.97
C VAL A 152 -8.17 16.58 1.81
N ARG A 153 -9.10 15.70 1.41
CA ARG A 153 -9.34 14.40 2.07
C ARG A 153 -8.09 13.51 2.05
N GLU A 154 -7.39 13.45 0.91
CA GLU A 154 -6.11 12.74 0.80
C GLU A 154 -5.09 13.27 1.82
N ASN A 155 -4.94 14.60 1.91
CA ASN A 155 -4.04 15.24 2.88
C ASN A 155 -4.44 14.95 4.34
N ARG A 156 -5.74 14.98 4.67
CA ARG A 156 -6.25 14.64 6.01
C ARG A 156 -5.92 13.19 6.39
N LEU A 157 -6.06 12.26 5.46
CA LEU A 157 -5.67 10.86 5.66
C LEU A 157 -4.15 10.74 5.93
N TYR A 158 -3.30 11.48 5.21
CA TYR A 158 -1.86 11.49 5.51
C TYR A 158 -1.55 12.08 6.89
N GLN A 159 -2.28 13.10 7.35
CA GLN A 159 -2.13 13.67 8.68
C GLN A 159 -2.55 12.65 9.76
N ALA A 160 -3.69 11.97 9.58
CA ALA A 160 -4.15 10.91 10.47
C ALA A 160 -3.17 9.71 10.50
N ASP A 161 -2.67 9.28 9.32
CA ASP A 161 -1.63 8.25 9.21
C ASP A 161 -0.35 8.62 9.98
N TRP A 162 0.02 9.90 9.96
CA TRP A 162 1.14 10.41 10.76
C TRP A 162 0.90 10.26 12.26
N LEU A 163 -0.29 10.62 12.75
CA LEU A 163 -0.66 10.45 14.15
C LEU A 163 -0.58 8.98 14.57
N MET A 164 -1.11 8.06 13.77
CA MET A 164 -1.06 6.62 14.06
C MET A 164 0.37 6.09 14.12
N ARG A 165 1.23 6.43 13.14
CA ARG A 165 2.56 5.83 13.02
C ARG A 165 3.60 6.42 13.96
N PHE A 166 3.56 7.70 14.21
CA PHE A 166 4.60 8.40 14.97
C PHE A 166 4.19 8.77 16.38
N TYR A 167 2.89 9.02 16.59
CA TYR A 167 2.35 9.38 17.90
C TYR A 167 1.56 8.25 18.57
N GLN A 168 1.40 7.11 17.87
CA GLN A 168 0.74 5.90 18.38
C GLN A 168 -0.74 6.09 18.70
N PHE A 169 -1.41 7.06 18.06
CA PHE A 169 -2.85 7.20 18.16
C PHE A 169 -3.55 5.96 17.60
N LYS A 170 -4.60 5.54 18.27
CA LYS A 170 -5.52 4.52 17.74
C LYS A 170 -6.49 5.18 16.77
N VAL A 171 -7.04 4.40 15.85
CA VAL A 171 -8.01 4.93 14.87
C VAL A 171 -9.22 5.52 15.57
N GLU A 172 -9.68 4.88 16.66
CA GLU A 172 -10.84 5.27 17.44
C GLU A 172 -10.66 6.61 18.20
N GLU A 173 -9.41 7.08 18.33
CA GLU A 173 -9.09 8.40 18.90
C GLU A 173 -9.10 9.51 17.84
N ILE A 174 -9.16 9.14 16.54
CA ILE A 174 -9.12 10.07 15.41
C ILE A 174 -10.49 10.18 14.74
N VAL A 175 -11.17 9.04 14.55
CA VAL A 175 -12.51 8.92 13.94
C VAL A 175 -13.30 7.85 14.69
N ASP A 176 -14.63 7.99 14.72
CA ASP A 176 -15.53 7.05 15.39
C ASP A 176 -16.78 6.73 14.53
N ASP A 177 -17.79 6.10 15.12
CA ASP A 177 -19.02 5.76 14.41
C ASP A 177 -19.93 6.97 14.17
N ALA A 178 -19.85 7.99 15.03
CA ALA A 178 -20.63 9.21 14.89
C ALA A 178 -20.00 10.15 13.85
N TYR A 179 -18.66 10.14 13.76
CA TYR A 179 -17.87 10.96 12.86
C TYR A 179 -16.87 10.07 12.12
N PRO A 180 -17.33 9.31 11.09
CA PRO A 180 -16.49 8.34 10.40
C PRO A 180 -15.53 8.95 9.36
N ASP A 181 -15.73 10.21 9.01
CA ASP A 181 -14.90 10.95 8.07
C ASP A 181 -14.18 12.11 8.77
N LEU A 182 -12.94 12.36 8.32
CA LEU A 182 -12.10 13.44 8.81
C LEU A 182 -12.69 14.80 8.39
N ASP A 183 -12.62 15.77 9.29
CA ASP A 183 -13.01 17.15 8.99
C ASP A 183 -12.08 17.72 7.89
N LEU A 184 -12.69 18.30 6.85
CA LEU A 184 -11.92 18.86 5.73
C LEU A 184 -11.39 20.27 6.04
N GLU A 185 -11.95 20.96 7.01
CA GLU A 185 -11.54 22.32 7.40
C GLU A 185 -10.57 22.31 8.58
N ILE A 186 -10.73 21.34 9.51
CA ILE A 186 -9.90 21.22 10.71
C ILE A 186 -8.82 20.15 10.51
N ASP A 187 -7.58 20.52 10.82
CA ASP A 187 -6.43 19.60 10.82
C ASP A 187 -6.59 18.58 11.96
N PRO A 188 -6.51 17.25 11.71
CA PRO A 188 -6.58 16.25 12.76
C PRO A 188 -5.40 16.29 13.75
N LYS A 189 -4.33 17.01 13.43
CA LYS A 189 -3.25 17.27 14.38
C LYS A 189 -3.61 18.43 15.30
#